data_ca3a949a97a6c2a410c4d17a1f19d03a
#
_entry.id   ca3a949a97a6c2a410c4d17a1f19d03a
#
_cell.length_a   1.000
_cell.length_b   1.000
_cell.length_c   1.000
_cell.angle_alpha   90.00
_cell.angle_beta   90.00
_cell.angle_gamma   90.00
#
_symmetry.space_group_name_H-M   'P 1'
#
loop_
_entity.id
_entity.type
_entity.pdbx_description
1 polymer ?
#
loop_
_entity_poly.entity_id
_entity_poly.type
_entity_poly.pdbx_seq_one_letter_code
_entity_poly.pdbx_strand_id
1 'polypeptide(L)'
;NMAARFLLPIMNACSDTNMVLGSDCVDNVRARKGEEEKRLMRRASEINDICMERLAAYIHDGVTEKECADYLDRCYAEFGCEGLAFDSIVSFGANAADPHHSPDGTVVKEGDCIVIDIGCRKDHYCSDMTRTYFWKKADPKYTAIHDLVREANEKAEKLIRPGVRFCDIDAEARNHISAAGYGEYFTHRLGHFIGMEDHEKGDVSSVNTNTVQPDMIFSIEPGVYLP
;
A
#
# COMPACT_ATOMS: atom_id res chain seq x y z
N ASN A 1 11.15 -16.44 -6.04
CA ASN A 1 11.07 -17.55 -5.06
C ASN A 1 10.84 -18.88 -5.77
N MET A 2 11.77 -19.83 -5.58
CA MET A 2 11.62 -21.18 -6.14
C MET A 2 10.91 -22.07 -5.11
N ALA A 3 9.83 -22.75 -5.52
CA ALA A 3 9.13 -23.67 -4.63
C ALA A 3 10.04 -24.84 -4.22
N ALA A 4 9.95 -25.29 -2.97
CA ALA A 4 10.79 -26.34 -2.40
C ALA A 4 10.79 -27.64 -3.24
N ARG A 5 9.65 -27.98 -3.86
CA ARG A 5 9.52 -29.16 -4.76
C ARG A 5 10.48 -29.13 -5.96
N PHE A 6 10.95 -27.95 -6.39
CA PHE A 6 11.94 -27.80 -7.46
C PHE A 6 13.35 -27.63 -6.87
N LEU A 7 13.47 -26.91 -5.76
CA LEU A 7 14.75 -26.62 -5.13
C LEU A 7 15.43 -27.90 -4.62
N LEU A 8 14.71 -28.77 -3.89
CA LEU A 8 15.26 -29.97 -3.29
C LEU A 8 15.88 -30.97 -4.31
N PRO A 9 15.22 -31.27 -5.45
CA PRO A 9 15.84 -32.09 -6.49
C PRO A 9 17.10 -31.46 -7.09
N ILE A 10 17.11 -30.13 -7.29
CA ILE A 10 18.30 -29.42 -7.79
C ILE A 10 19.44 -29.51 -6.80
N MET A 11 19.19 -29.27 -5.50
CA MET A 11 20.21 -29.41 -4.46
C MET A 11 20.79 -30.84 -4.40
N ASN A 12 19.94 -31.85 -4.52
CA ASN A 12 20.40 -33.25 -4.55
C ASN A 12 21.23 -33.58 -5.80
N ALA A 13 20.84 -33.05 -6.97
CA ALA A 13 21.57 -33.25 -8.22
C ALA A 13 22.91 -32.49 -8.26
N CYS A 14 23.04 -31.42 -7.48
CA CYS A 14 24.22 -30.57 -7.39
C CYS A 14 24.87 -30.66 -5.99
N SER A 15 24.96 -31.87 -5.43
CA SER A 15 25.45 -32.11 -4.06
C SER A 15 26.84 -31.56 -3.77
N ASP A 16 27.70 -31.45 -4.81
CA ASP A 16 29.07 -30.95 -4.70
C ASP A 16 29.16 -29.41 -4.90
N THR A 17 28.01 -28.75 -5.05
CA THR A 17 27.91 -27.29 -5.30
C THR A 17 27.49 -26.56 -4.03
N ASN A 18 28.22 -25.51 -3.66
CA ASN A 18 27.79 -24.63 -2.58
C ASN A 18 26.64 -23.71 -3.08
N MET A 19 25.43 -24.00 -2.62
CA MET A 19 24.25 -23.23 -2.95
C MET A 19 24.18 -22.00 -2.05
N VAL A 20 24.13 -20.81 -2.65
CA VAL A 20 24.00 -19.55 -1.93
C VAL A 20 22.73 -18.81 -2.35
N LEU A 21 22.13 -18.07 -1.43
CA LEU A 21 21.01 -17.21 -1.74
C LEU A 21 21.48 -16.00 -2.55
N GLY A 22 21.02 -15.89 -3.80
CA GLY A 22 21.38 -14.80 -4.71
C GLY A 22 20.31 -13.68 -4.81
N SER A 23 19.20 -13.79 -4.07
CA SER A 23 18.06 -12.86 -4.17
C SER A 23 18.48 -11.42 -3.89
N ASP A 24 19.35 -11.18 -2.91
CA ASP A 24 19.78 -9.84 -2.53
C ASP A 24 20.42 -9.07 -3.69
N CYS A 25 21.12 -9.76 -4.61
CA CYS A 25 21.73 -9.12 -5.79
C CYS A 25 20.64 -8.56 -6.72
N VAL A 26 19.57 -9.29 -6.93
CA VAL A 26 18.44 -8.88 -7.77
C VAL A 26 17.59 -7.84 -7.05
N ASP A 27 17.27 -8.07 -5.79
CA ASP A 27 16.40 -7.21 -4.99
C ASP A 27 17.01 -5.80 -4.80
N ASN A 28 18.34 -5.72 -4.59
CA ASN A 28 19.05 -4.43 -4.50
C ASN A 28 19.04 -3.64 -5.81
N VAL A 29 19.03 -4.32 -6.96
CA VAL A 29 18.89 -3.66 -8.27
C VAL A 29 17.46 -3.18 -8.45
N ARG A 30 16.46 -4.02 -8.16
CA ARG A 30 15.02 -3.70 -8.26
C ARG A 30 14.61 -2.56 -7.33
N ALA A 31 15.23 -2.44 -6.15
CA ALA A 31 14.92 -1.37 -5.21
C ALA A 31 15.18 0.04 -5.80
N ARG A 32 16.13 0.16 -6.71
CA ARG A 32 16.51 1.44 -7.33
C ARG A 32 15.99 1.50 -8.77
N LYS A 33 15.02 2.36 -9.02
CA LYS A 33 14.33 2.47 -10.30
C LYS A 33 15.09 3.35 -11.27
N GLY A 34 15.30 2.83 -12.49
CA GLY A 34 15.78 3.64 -13.61
C GLY A 34 14.74 4.65 -14.10
N GLU A 35 15.13 5.58 -14.96
CA GLU A 35 14.22 6.65 -15.44
C GLU A 35 12.99 6.09 -16.17
N GLU A 36 13.15 5.02 -16.95
CA GLU A 36 12.03 4.38 -17.64
C GLU A 36 11.06 3.72 -16.63
N GLU A 37 11.58 3.03 -15.63
CA GLU A 37 10.76 2.42 -14.56
C GLU A 37 9.96 3.47 -13.80
N LYS A 38 10.59 4.60 -13.44
CA LYS A 38 9.91 5.74 -12.80
C LYS A 38 8.80 6.31 -13.69
N ARG A 39 9.03 6.39 -14.99
CA ARG A 39 8.02 6.85 -15.95
C ARG A 39 6.82 5.90 -15.98
N LEU A 40 7.06 4.59 -16.01
CA LEU A 40 6.01 3.57 -16.01
C LEU A 40 5.23 3.57 -14.70
N MET A 41 5.90 3.62 -13.56
CA MET A 41 5.24 3.73 -12.24
C MET A 41 4.41 5.01 -12.10
N ARG A 42 4.92 6.14 -12.58
CA ARG A 42 4.15 7.40 -12.60
C ARG A 42 2.90 7.26 -13.45
N ARG A 43 2.98 6.57 -14.61
CA ARG A 43 1.81 6.31 -15.45
C ARG A 43 0.79 5.42 -14.75
N ALA A 44 1.21 4.37 -14.05
CA ALA A 44 0.32 3.53 -13.26
C ALA A 44 -0.36 4.34 -12.14
N SER A 45 0.38 5.20 -11.43
CA SER A 45 -0.15 6.08 -10.40
C SER A 45 -1.15 7.11 -10.92
N GLU A 46 -0.90 7.74 -12.09
CA GLU A 46 -1.84 8.66 -12.75
C GLU A 46 -3.18 7.98 -13.10
N ILE A 47 -3.12 6.73 -13.56
CA ILE A 47 -4.34 5.95 -13.82
C ILE A 47 -5.07 5.66 -12.50
N ASN A 48 -4.32 5.31 -11.46
CA ASN A 48 -4.88 5.04 -10.15
C ASN A 48 -5.55 6.27 -9.54
N ASP A 49 -4.96 7.47 -9.67
CA ASP A 49 -5.58 8.75 -9.28
C ASP A 49 -6.95 8.93 -9.95
N ILE A 50 -7.02 8.77 -11.27
CA ILE A 50 -8.27 8.91 -12.03
C ILE A 50 -9.31 7.87 -11.58
N CYS A 51 -8.89 6.62 -11.36
CA CYS A 51 -9.79 5.56 -10.92
C CYS A 51 -10.29 5.79 -9.48
N MET A 52 -9.45 6.30 -8.59
CA MET A 52 -9.85 6.71 -7.23
C MET A 52 -10.91 7.82 -7.26
N GLU A 53 -10.71 8.86 -8.06
CA GLU A 53 -11.69 9.93 -8.23
C GLU A 53 -13.02 9.42 -8.78
N ARG A 54 -12.97 8.54 -9.80
CA ARG A 54 -14.18 7.94 -10.38
C ARG A 54 -14.90 7.05 -9.38
N LEU A 55 -14.16 6.25 -8.61
CA LEU A 55 -14.73 5.38 -7.60
C LEU A 55 -15.37 6.18 -6.48
N ALA A 56 -14.71 7.22 -5.97
CA ALA A 56 -15.27 8.11 -4.96
C ALA A 56 -16.57 8.77 -5.45
N ALA A 57 -16.64 9.18 -6.72
CA ALA A 57 -17.85 9.74 -7.35
C ALA A 57 -18.95 8.70 -7.62
N TYR A 58 -18.60 7.42 -7.74
CA TYR A 58 -19.54 6.32 -7.95
C TYR A 58 -20.31 5.95 -6.69
N ILE A 59 -19.77 6.23 -5.50
CA ILE A 59 -20.41 5.89 -4.23
C ILE A 59 -21.76 6.64 -4.11
N HIS A 60 -22.83 5.92 -3.86
CA HIS A 60 -24.20 6.43 -3.74
C HIS A 60 -25.00 5.63 -2.71
N ASP A 61 -26.16 6.16 -2.29
CA ASP A 61 -27.05 5.43 -1.37
C ASP A 61 -27.42 4.06 -1.93
N GLY A 62 -27.23 3.04 -1.10
CA GLY A 62 -27.54 1.66 -1.44
C GLY A 62 -26.42 0.89 -2.15
N VAL A 63 -25.29 1.53 -2.50
CA VAL A 63 -24.15 0.83 -3.12
C VAL A 63 -23.48 -0.09 -2.10
N THR A 64 -23.00 -1.22 -2.57
CA THR A 64 -22.22 -2.19 -1.79
C THR A 64 -20.72 -2.04 -2.06
N GLU A 65 -19.89 -2.50 -1.12
CA GLU A 65 -18.43 -2.58 -1.27
C GLU A 65 -18.06 -3.36 -2.54
N LYS A 66 -18.74 -4.51 -2.75
CA LYS A 66 -18.51 -5.34 -3.94
C LYS A 66 -18.85 -4.63 -5.25
N GLU A 67 -19.94 -3.88 -5.33
CA GLU A 67 -20.28 -3.10 -6.52
C GLU A 67 -19.24 -2.03 -6.81
N CYS A 68 -18.66 -1.43 -5.75
CA CYS A 68 -17.54 -0.49 -5.88
C CYS A 68 -16.29 -1.17 -6.44
N ALA A 69 -15.92 -2.35 -5.94
CA ALA A 69 -14.79 -3.13 -6.46
C ALA A 69 -15.02 -3.55 -7.92
N ASP A 70 -16.23 -4.06 -8.24
CA ASP A 70 -16.59 -4.44 -9.62
C ASP A 70 -16.60 -3.21 -10.58
N TYR A 71 -16.89 -2.01 -10.08
CA TYR A 71 -16.80 -0.77 -10.84
C TYR A 71 -15.33 -0.38 -11.10
N LEU A 72 -14.47 -0.52 -10.10
CA LEU A 72 -13.04 -0.24 -10.22
C LEU A 72 -12.38 -1.12 -11.27
N ASP A 73 -12.70 -2.43 -11.30
CA ASP A 73 -12.17 -3.35 -12.30
C ASP A 73 -12.50 -2.87 -13.73
N ARG A 74 -13.72 -2.37 -13.95
CA ARG A 74 -14.10 -1.77 -15.24
C ARG A 74 -13.29 -0.51 -15.56
N CYS A 75 -13.08 0.35 -14.55
CA CYS A 75 -12.25 1.55 -14.75
C CYS A 75 -10.83 1.19 -15.18
N TYR A 76 -10.18 0.24 -14.53
CA TYR A 76 -8.83 -0.21 -14.90
C TYR A 76 -8.78 -0.84 -16.30
N ALA A 77 -9.81 -1.62 -16.66
CA ALA A 77 -9.92 -2.20 -17.99
C ALA A 77 -10.00 -1.16 -19.11
N GLU A 78 -10.71 -0.03 -18.89
CA GLU A 78 -10.78 1.10 -19.83
C GLU A 78 -9.41 1.71 -20.13
N PHE A 79 -8.51 1.73 -19.14
CA PHE A 79 -7.13 2.22 -19.31
C PHE A 79 -6.16 1.13 -19.82
N GLY A 80 -6.66 -0.07 -20.11
CA GLY A 80 -5.85 -1.20 -20.56
C GLY A 80 -4.81 -1.62 -19.53
N CYS A 81 -5.18 -1.61 -18.24
CA CYS A 81 -4.36 -2.19 -17.17
C CYS A 81 -4.35 -3.72 -17.30
N GLU A 82 -3.26 -4.34 -16.87
CA GLU A 82 -3.07 -5.80 -16.91
C GLU A 82 -3.82 -6.53 -15.79
N GLY A 83 -4.41 -5.78 -14.88
CA GLY A 83 -5.16 -6.23 -13.72
C GLY A 83 -4.88 -5.38 -12.49
N LEU A 84 -5.29 -5.88 -11.35
CA LEU A 84 -4.99 -5.29 -10.05
C LEU A 84 -3.53 -5.53 -9.67
N ALA A 85 -2.95 -4.61 -8.90
CA ALA A 85 -1.64 -4.80 -8.25
C ALA A 85 -1.78 -5.76 -7.05
N PHE A 86 -2.89 -5.63 -6.32
CA PHE A 86 -3.33 -6.45 -5.18
C PHE A 86 -4.86 -6.48 -5.13
N ASP A 87 -5.45 -7.34 -4.30
CA ASP A 87 -6.90 -7.41 -4.12
C ASP A 87 -7.40 -6.09 -3.51
N SER A 88 -8.25 -5.38 -4.25
CA SER A 88 -8.75 -4.06 -3.83
C SER A 88 -9.50 -4.13 -2.51
N ILE A 89 -9.26 -3.15 -1.64
CA ILE A 89 -9.98 -2.98 -0.39
C ILE A 89 -10.96 -1.80 -0.57
N VAL A 90 -12.23 -2.08 -0.38
CA VAL A 90 -13.29 -1.07 -0.26
C VAL A 90 -14.09 -1.44 0.98
N SER A 91 -13.96 -0.66 2.03
CA SER A 91 -14.50 -1.00 3.35
C SER A 91 -15.40 0.10 3.88
N PHE A 92 -16.61 -0.23 4.30
CA PHE A 92 -17.60 0.70 4.84
C PHE A 92 -17.82 0.48 6.34
N GLY A 93 -17.83 1.57 7.12
CA GLY A 93 -18.15 1.56 8.53
C GLY A 93 -17.24 0.63 9.34
N ALA A 94 -17.80 -0.39 9.99
CA ALA A 94 -17.05 -1.32 10.82
C ALA A 94 -16.00 -2.13 10.05
N ASN A 95 -16.23 -2.43 8.77
CA ASN A 95 -15.27 -3.14 7.91
C ASN A 95 -13.98 -2.35 7.72
N ALA A 96 -14.02 -1.02 7.81
CA ALA A 96 -12.84 -0.16 7.72
C ALA A 96 -11.86 -0.31 8.90
N ALA A 97 -12.22 -1.06 9.94
CA ALA A 97 -11.33 -1.42 11.03
C ALA A 97 -10.40 -2.61 10.71
N ASP A 98 -10.68 -3.35 9.64
CA ASP A 98 -9.83 -4.44 9.15
C ASP A 98 -9.01 -3.97 7.94
N PRO A 99 -7.67 -3.82 8.08
CA PRO A 99 -6.80 -3.37 6.98
C PRO A 99 -6.70 -4.37 5.81
N HIS A 100 -7.24 -5.59 5.97
CA HIS A 100 -7.25 -6.63 4.93
C HIS A 100 -8.65 -7.10 4.55
N HIS A 101 -9.66 -6.27 4.85
CA HIS A 101 -11.05 -6.59 4.50
C HIS A 101 -11.23 -6.81 3.01
N SER A 102 -11.90 -7.90 2.64
CA SER A 102 -12.31 -8.14 1.25
C SER A 102 -13.72 -7.58 1.01
N PRO A 103 -13.93 -6.78 -0.07
CA PRO A 103 -15.22 -6.17 -0.37
C PRO A 103 -16.36 -7.20 -0.42
N ASP A 104 -17.43 -6.95 0.34
CA ASP A 104 -18.58 -7.85 0.45
C ASP A 104 -19.92 -7.13 0.11
N GLY A 105 -21.03 -7.68 0.55
CA GLY A 105 -22.37 -7.12 0.33
C GLY A 105 -22.74 -5.99 1.30
N THR A 106 -21.82 -5.47 2.10
CA THR A 106 -22.06 -4.37 3.04
C THR A 106 -22.44 -3.11 2.28
N VAL A 107 -23.58 -2.52 2.65
CA VAL A 107 -24.13 -1.30 2.04
C VAL A 107 -23.66 -0.08 2.83
N VAL A 108 -23.25 0.97 2.11
CA VAL A 108 -22.82 2.23 2.72
C VAL A 108 -23.97 2.91 3.48
N LYS A 109 -23.66 3.46 4.66
CA LYS A 109 -24.61 4.15 5.55
C LYS A 109 -24.10 5.55 5.88
N GLU A 110 -25.02 6.47 6.13
CA GLU A 110 -24.67 7.82 6.59
C GLU A 110 -23.82 7.77 7.86
N GLY A 111 -22.68 8.44 7.83
CA GLY A 111 -21.71 8.48 8.93
C GLY A 111 -20.59 7.44 8.82
N ASP A 112 -20.68 6.51 7.88
CA ASP A 112 -19.61 5.51 7.69
C ASP A 112 -18.28 6.18 7.32
N CYS A 113 -17.21 5.72 7.96
CA CYS A 113 -15.86 5.84 7.47
C CYS A 113 -15.71 4.87 6.29
N ILE A 114 -15.16 5.35 5.19
CA ILE A 114 -14.91 4.56 3.98
C ILE A 114 -13.41 4.53 3.76
N VAL A 115 -12.80 3.34 3.79
CA VAL A 115 -11.41 3.14 3.40
C VAL A 115 -11.40 2.48 2.03
N ILE A 116 -10.68 3.11 1.10
CA ILE A 116 -10.46 2.60 -0.25
C ILE A 116 -8.95 2.47 -0.43
N ASP A 117 -8.50 1.24 -0.67
CA ASP A 117 -7.11 0.93 -0.93
C ASP A 117 -7.02 0.14 -2.24
N ILE A 118 -6.41 0.75 -3.25
CA ILE A 118 -6.47 0.30 -4.63
C ILE A 118 -5.13 0.46 -5.36
N GLY A 119 -4.87 -0.46 -6.25
CA GLY A 119 -3.70 -0.41 -7.10
C GLY A 119 -3.91 -1.15 -8.42
N CYS A 120 -3.39 -0.60 -9.51
CA CYS A 120 -3.39 -1.27 -10.80
C CYS A 120 -1.98 -1.70 -11.22
N ARG A 121 -1.93 -2.68 -12.13
CA ARG A 121 -0.73 -3.03 -12.87
C ARG A 121 -0.84 -2.49 -14.29
N LYS A 122 0.08 -1.61 -14.66
CA LYS A 122 0.17 -1.02 -16.00
C LYS A 122 1.59 -1.09 -16.53
N ASP A 123 1.75 -1.66 -17.73
CA ASP A 123 3.04 -1.87 -18.38
C ASP A 123 4.03 -2.59 -17.42
N HIS A 124 3.53 -3.62 -16.70
CA HIS A 124 4.21 -4.46 -15.71
C HIS A 124 4.57 -3.77 -14.38
N TYR A 125 4.22 -2.50 -14.16
CA TYR A 125 4.49 -1.79 -12.91
C TYR A 125 3.20 -1.54 -12.12
N CYS A 126 3.33 -1.64 -10.80
CA CYS A 126 2.22 -1.46 -9.86
C CYS A 126 2.08 0.01 -9.44
N SER A 127 0.86 0.39 -9.14
CA SER A 127 0.51 1.55 -8.33
C SER A 127 -0.14 1.08 -7.05
N ASP A 128 -0.16 1.94 -6.03
CA ASP A 128 -0.73 1.69 -4.73
C ASP A 128 -1.20 3.02 -4.12
N MET A 129 -2.44 3.06 -3.62
CA MET A 129 -3.04 4.26 -3.05
C MET A 129 -4.17 3.95 -2.11
N THR A 130 -4.07 4.43 -0.87
CA THR A 130 -5.17 4.42 0.10
C THR A 130 -5.78 5.81 0.27
N ARG A 131 -7.12 5.89 0.34
CA ARG A 131 -7.86 7.10 0.69
C ARG A 131 -8.98 6.78 1.66
N THR A 132 -9.22 7.70 2.59
CA THR A 132 -10.30 7.61 3.58
C THR A 132 -11.31 8.73 3.35
N TYR A 133 -12.59 8.37 3.27
CA TYR A 133 -13.72 9.27 3.08
C TYR A 133 -14.76 9.09 4.20
N PHE A 134 -15.74 9.99 4.25
CA PHE A 134 -16.90 9.87 5.13
C PHE A 134 -18.17 10.04 4.33
N TRP A 135 -19.12 9.12 4.48
CA TRP A 135 -20.35 9.20 3.71
C TRP A 135 -21.33 10.22 4.33
N LYS A 136 -21.62 11.29 3.61
CA LYS A 136 -22.56 12.40 3.96
C LYS A 136 -22.20 13.15 5.24
N LYS A 137 -21.82 12.49 6.32
CA LYS A 137 -21.52 13.07 7.63
C LYS A 137 -20.24 12.49 8.19
N ALA A 138 -19.32 13.34 8.61
CA ALA A 138 -18.12 12.94 9.32
C ALA A 138 -18.32 13.14 10.83
N ASP A 139 -18.02 12.11 11.62
CA ASP A 139 -17.90 12.27 13.08
C ASP A 139 -16.62 13.06 13.38
N PRO A 140 -16.68 14.11 14.20
CA PRO A 140 -15.50 14.90 14.57
C PRO A 140 -14.35 14.08 15.16
N LYS A 141 -14.66 12.99 15.87
CA LYS A 141 -13.64 12.07 16.41
C LYS A 141 -12.84 11.43 15.27
N TYR A 142 -13.53 10.89 14.26
CA TYR A 142 -12.86 10.21 13.14
C TYR A 142 -12.16 11.19 12.20
N THR A 143 -12.71 12.39 12.03
CA THR A 143 -12.02 13.47 11.29
C THR A 143 -10.72 13.85 11.96
N ALA A 144 -10.69 13.98 13.30
CA ALA A 144 -9.48 14.27 14.04
C ALA A 144 -8.42 13.16 13.93
N ILE A 145 -8.85 11.88 13.91
CA ILE A 145 -7.94 10.75 13.70
C ILE A 145 -7.40 10.75 12.28
N HIS A 146 -8.25 11.01 11.28
CA HIS A 146 -7.81 11.14 9.89
C HIS A 146 -6.75 12.25 9.73
N ASP A 147 -6.97 13.42 10.33
CA ASP A 147 -5.99 14.51 10.31
C ASP A 147 -4.69 14.13 11.01
N LEU A 148 -4.76 13.40 12.14
CA LEU A 148 -3.58 12.88 12.83
C LEU A 148 -2.76 11.93 11.95
N VAL A 149 -3.43 11.01 11.25
CA VAL A 149 -2.77 10.06 10.32
C VAL A 149 -2.15 10.80 9.15
N ARG A 150 -2.87 11.77 8.55
CA ARG A 150 -2.34 12.62 7.49
C ARG A 150 -1.08 13.40 7.95
N GLU A 151 -1.11 13.99 9.15
CA GLU A 151 0.05 14.69 9.70
C GLU A 151 1.22 13.74 9.94
N ALA A 152 0.97 12.51 10.39
CA ALA A 152 2.00 11.49 10.57
C ALA A 152 2.66 11.10 9.24
N ASN A 153 1.85 10.92 8.18
CA ASN A 153 2.32 10.67 6.82
C ASN A 153 3.21 11.83 6.33
N GLU A 154 2.72 13.07 6.37
CA GLU A 154 3.46 14.26 5.94
C GLU A 154 4.77 14.48 6.71
N LYS A 155 4.82 14.13 8.00
CA LYS A 155 6.04 14.23 8.82
C LYS A 155 7.07 13.18 8.40
N ALA A 156 6.63 11.94 8.18
CA ALA A 156 7.50 10.86 7.71
C ALA A 156 8.08 11.19 6.31
N GLU A 157 7.25 11.65 5.38
CA GLU A 157 7.67 12.05 4.04
C GLU A 157 8.75 13.14 4.05
N LYS A 158 8.62 14.14 4.93
CA LYS A 158 9.60 15.25 5.06
C LYS A 158 10.99 14.79 5.51
N LEU A 159 11.10 13.63 6.14
CA LEU A 159 12.40 13.04 6.52
C LEU A 159 13.09 12.32 5.36
N ILE A 160 12.36 11.95 4.29
CA ILE A 160 12.88 11.10 3.21
C ILE A 160 13.96 11.85 2.45
N ARG A 161 15.19 11.37 2.59
CA ARG A 161 16.37 11.80 1.82
C ARG A 161 17.47 10.75 1.90
N PRO A 162 18.38 10.69 0.93
CA PRO A 162 19.49 9.75 0.97
C PRO A 162 20.25 9.80 2.29
N GLY A 163 20.53 8.63 2.87
CA GLY A 163 21.26 8.46 4.12
C GLY A 163 20.39 8.39 5.39
N VAL A 164 19.11 8.73 5.35
CA VAL A 164 18.18 8.52 6.49
C VAL A 164 17.83 7.05 6.60
N ARG A 165 17.77 6.50 7.80
CA ARG A 165 17.39 5.10 8.04
C ARG A 165 15.88 4.93 7.93
N PHE A 166 15.42 3.78 7.40
CA PHE A 166 14.00 3.50 7.31
C PHE A 166 13.32 3.43 8.68
N CYS A 167 14.00 2.92 9.70
CA CYS A 167 13.46 2.91 11.07
C CYS A 167 13.27 4.31 11.67
N ASP A 168 14.03 5.32 11.26
CA ASP A 168 13.83 6.70 11.72
C ASP A 168 12.60 7.32 11.05
N ILE A 169 12.30 6.95 9.79
CA ILE A 169 11.09 7.39 9.08
C ILE A 169 9.85 6.75 9.71
N ASP A 170 9.89 5.43 10.00
CA ASP A 170 8.80 4.74 10.74
C ASP A 170 8.58 5.36 12.11
N ALA A 171 9.66 5.63 12.85
CA ALA A 171 9.58 6.21 14.19
C ALA A 171 8.91 7.59 14.21
N GLU A 172 9.12 8.43 13.20
CA GLU A 172 8.48 9.75 13.11
C GLU A 172 6.96 9.64 13.07
N ALA A 173 6.43 8.82 12.15
CA ALA A 173 4.98 8.62 12.06
C ALA A 173 4.41 7.92 13.30
N ARG A 174 5.08 6.85 13.75
CA ARG A 174 4.64 6.04 14.87
C ARG A 174 4.62 6.81 16.18
N ASN A 175 5.64 7.62 16.44
CA ASN A 175 5.71 8.46 17.64
C ASN A 175 4.63 9.55 17.61
N HIS A 176 4.34 10.14 16.44
CA HIS A 176 3.28 11.15 16.31
C HIS A 176 1.91 10.56 16.66
N ILE A 177 1.58 9.40 16.11
CA ILE A 177 0.33 8.68 16.39
C ILE A 177 0.26 8.24 17.87
N SER A 178 1.38 7.72 18.41
CA SER A 178 1.46 7.25 19.80
C SER A 178 1.30 8.38 20.82
N ALA A 179 1.87 9.56 20.55
CA ALA A 179 1.75 10.74 21.42
C ALA A 179 0.28 11.22 21.55
N ALA A 180 -0.56 10.95 20.55
CA ALA A 180 -2.00 11.22 20.57
C ALA A 180 -2.81 10.09 21.23
N GLY A 181 -2.18 9.02 21.72
CA GLY A 181 -2.84 7.89 22.38
C GLY A 181 -3.33 6.77 21.47
N TYR A 182 -2.97 6.80 20.17
CA TYR A 182 -3.43 5.81 19.19
C TYR A 182 -2.35 4.81 18.75
N GLY A 183 -1.21 4.74 19.43
CA GLY A 183 -0.07 3.89 19.04
C GLY A 183 -0.39 2.41 18.97
N GLU A 184 -1.27 1.88 19.83
CA GLU A 184 -1.69 0.47 19.82
C GLU A 184 -2.56 0.10 18.61
N TYR A 185 -3.17 1.10 17.97
CA TYR A 185 -4.01 0.93 16.77
C TYR A 185 -3.26 1.11 15.46
N PHE A 186 -1.96 1.42 15.50
CA PHE A 186 -1.07 1.41 14.33
C PHE A 186 -0.29 0.09 14.31
N THR A 187 -0.89 -0.94 13.74
CA THR A 187 -0.51 -2.35 13.92
C THR A 187 0.45 -2.89 12.89
N HIS A 188 0.69 -2.17 11.78
CA HIS A 188 1.56 -2.62 10.69
C HIS A 188 2.81 -1.75 10.51
N ARG A 189 3.71 -2.12 9.60
CA ARG A 189 4.86 -1.31 9.18
C ARG A 189 4.39 -0.02 8.52
N LEU A 190 5.24 1.01 8.49
CA LEU A 190 4.89 2.29 7.88
C LEU A 190 4.77 2.22 6.35
N GLY A 191 5.46 1.27 5.69
CA GLY A 191 5.39 1.13 4.24
C GLY A 191 6.26 0.00 3.70
N HIS A 192 6.23 -0.17 2.40
CA HIS A 192 6.95 -1.23 1.67
C HIS A 192 7.51 -0.72 0.35
N PHE A 193 8.49 -1.44 -0.19
CA PHE A 193 9.00 -1.19 -1.54
C PHE A 193 8.00 -1.69 -2.57
N ILE A 194 7.89 -0.96 -3.67
CA ILE A 194 6.95 -1.21 -4.77
C ILE A 194 7.65 -1.06 -6.12
N GLY A 195 7.18 -1.75 -7.13
CA GLY A 195 7.71 -1.69 -8.49
C GLY A 195 6.94 -2.58 -9.45
N MET A 196 7.57 -3.64 -9.95
CA MET A 196 6.91 -4.66 -10.78
C MET A 196 5.95 -5.55 -9.95
N GLU A 197 6.19 -5.63 -8.65
CA GLU A 197 5.31 -6.24 -7.67
C GLU A 197 4.85 -5.17 -6.68
N ASP A 198 3.67 -5.35 -6.14
CA ASP A 198 3.14 -4.46 -5.12
C ASP A 198 4.06 -4.47 -3.89
N HIS A 199 4.37 -5.63 -3.35
CA HIS A 199 5.34 -5.80 -2.27
C HIS A 199 6.68 -6.34 -2.80
N GLU A 200 7.63 -5.46 -3.09
CA GLU A 200 9.02 -5.85 -3.36
C GLU A 200 9.83 -6.01 -2.07
N LYS A 201 11.03 -6.55 -2.17
CA LYS A 201 11.93 -6.74 -1.03
C LYS A 201 12.36 -5.38 -0.45
N GLY A 202 12.07 -5.19 0.81
CA GLY A 202 12.35 -3.98 1.58
C GLY A 202 11.09 -3.41 2.21
N ASP A 203 11.26 -2.71 3.31
CA ASP A 203 10.16 -2.09 4.05
C ASP A 203 10.59 -0.80 4.74
N VAL A 204 9.61 -0.03 5.17
CA VAL A 204 9.78 1.10 6.10
C VAL A 204 9.20 0.67 7.43
N SER A 205 10.07 0.19 8.32
CA SER A 205 9.66 -0.38 9.61
C SER A 205 10.65 -0.04 10.73
N SER A 206 10.20 -0.18 11.95
CA SER A 206 10.99 0.10 13.17
C SER A 206 12.26 -0.75 13.29
N VAL A 207 12.36 -1.87 12.57
CA VAL A 207 13.52 -2.79 12.61
C VAL A 207 14.47 -2.61 11.42
N ASN A 208 14.09 -1.86 10.38
CA ASN A 208 14.92 -1.67 9.21
C ASN A 208 15.92 -0.53 9.40
N THR A 209 17.16 -0.90 9.69
CA THR A 209 18.28 0.05 9.89
C THR A 209 19.01 0.45 8.60
N ASN A 210 18.63 -0.10 7.45
CA ASN A 210 19.15 0.32 6.16
C ASN A 210 18.79 1.78 5.87
N THR A 211 19.54 2.42 4.97
CA THR A 211 19.35 3.82 4.63
C THR A 211 18.72 3.98 3.26
N VAL A 212 17.91 5.02 3.13
CA VAL A 212 17.38 5.48 1.84
C VAL A 212 18.52 5.77 0.89
N GLN A 213 18.42 5.26 -0.33
CA GLN A 213 19.34 5.57 -1.43
C GLN A 213 18.59 6.32 -2.54
N PRO A 214 19.30 7.06 -3.41
CA PRO A 214 18.68 7.66 -4.58
C PRO A 214 17.94 6.60 -5.41
N ASP A 215 16.82 7.01 -6.00
CA ASP A 215 16.00 6.21 -6.91
C ASP A 215 15.24 5.03 -6.28
N MET A 216 15.25 4.91 -4.96
CA MET A 216 14.34 4.00 -4.25
C MET A 216 12.91 4.53 -4.28
N ILE A 217 11.94 3.63 -4.49
CA ILE A 217 10.51 3.92 -4.44
C ILE A 217 9.86 2.99 -3.44
N PHE A 218 9.11 3.55 -2.50
CA PHE A 218 8.42 2.84 -1.42
C PHE A 218 7.19 3.63 -0.97
N SER A 219 6.22 2.93 -0.35
CA SER A 219 5.02 3.56 0.23
C SER A 219 5.30 4.20 1.59
N ILE A 220 4.45 5.16 1.97
CA ILE A 220 4.32 5.72 3.32
C ILE A 220 2.82 5.77 3.64
N GLU A 221 2.38 4.84 4.47
CA GLU A 221 0.97 4.51 4.64
C GLU A 221 0.59 4.28 6.12
N PRO A 222 0.80 5.26 7.00
CA PRO A 222 0.38 5.10 8.39
C PRO A 222 -1.13 4.89 8.50
N GLY A 223 -1.57 4.08 9.45
CA GLY A 223 -2.98 3.79 9.68
C GLY A 223 -3.33 3.70 11.16
N VAL A 224 -4.58 4.03 11.50
CA VAL A 224 -5.18 3.82 12.82
C VAL A 224 -6.49 3.05 12.65
N TYR A 225 -6.53 1.84 13.15
CA TYR A 225 -7.65 0.92 13.02
C TYR A 225 -8.31 0.72 14.39
N LEU A 226 -9.48 1.31 14.57
CA LEU A 226 -10.24 1.24 15.83
C LEU A 226 -11.21 0.07 15.81
N PRO A 227 -11.37 -0.66 16.93
CA PRO A 227 -12.35 -1.75 17.07
C PRO A 227 -13.80 -1.25 17.05
#